data_0b7697cc3c60cd4e74060c31919988ba
#
_entry.id   0b7697cc3c60cd4e74060c31919988ba
#
_cell.length_a   1.000
_cell.length_b   1.000
_cell.length_c   1.000
_cell.angle_alpha   90.00
_cell.angle_beta   90.00
_cell.angle_gamma   90.00
#
_symmetry.space_group_name_H-M   'P 1'
#
loop_
_entity.id
_entity.type
_entity.pdbx_description
1 polymer ?
#
loop_
_entity_poly.entity_id
_entity_poly.type
_entity_poly.pdbx_seq_one_letter_code
_entity_poly.pdbx_strand_id
1 'polypeptide(L)'
;MKIQIVHIKPANNPHAEGLREVAETLYYAALALGHDVNLTHNVLDAKRINIVVGWHLLAPATLHRYVLGHSVVLYNLEQLAATGLADRFAAASWSCALWDYSPRNLDTLRGSDVKETPLCVPLGHVPEMTQITHGEPMTDVLFYGSLNSRRHLILDGLRARKLQVQHLFGVYGRKRDAEIATSKIVLNMHNYDTQIFEVVRCSYLWSNRVCVVAECNGNAPYPGAARFVPYDDLVDACVALVNDPVERARQAQAGFDTWRATSMADHLRNALLTL
;
A
#
# COMPACT_ATOMS: atom_id res chain seq x y z
N MET A 1 -3.35 -15.71 -19.97
CA MET A 1 -4.60 -14.90 -20.05
C MET A 1 -4.26 -13.52 -20.62
N LYS A 2 -5.27 -12.75 -21.06
CA LYS A 2 -5.11 -11.33 -21.42
C LYS A 2 -5.61 -10.48 -20.25
N ILE A 3 -4.72 -9.70 -19.64
CA ILE A 3 -4.99 -8.93 -18.43
C ILE A 3 -4.71 -7.44 -18.71
N GLN A 4 -5.49 -6.57 -18.11
CA GLN A 4 -5.23 -5.14 -18.09
C GLN A 4 -5.26 -4.65 -16.64
N ILE A 5 -4.15 -4.12 -16.18
CA ILE A 5 -4.09 -3.40 -14.91
C ILE A 5 -4.51 -1.97 -15.18
N VAL A 6 -5.55 -1.51 -14.49
CA VAL A 6 -6.14 -0.19 -14.70
C VAL A 6 -5.96 0.64 -13.44
N HIS A 7 -5.07 1.61 -13.50
CA HIS A 7 -4.89 2.58 -12.44
C HIS A 7 -5.81 3.78 -12.66
N ILE A 8 -6.77 3.98 -11.77
CA ILE A 8 -7.68 5.12 -11.83
C ILE A 8 -6.95 6.39 -11.38
N LYS A 9 -6.82 7.35 -12.29
CA LYS A 9 -6.13 8.63 -12.07
C LYS A 9 -7.01 9.78 -12.57
N PRO A 10 -7.94 10.29 -11.76
CA PRO A 10 -8.69 11.49 -12.12
C PRO A 10 -7.74 12.70 -12.26
N ALA A 11 -7.95 13.52 -13.29
CA ALA A 11 -7.05 14.62 -13.62
C ALA A 11 -6.85 15.65 -12.48
N ASN A 12 -7.86 15.80 -11.62
CA ASN A 12 -7.86 16.74 -10.49
C ASN A 12 -7.49 16.07 -9.14
N ASN A 13 -7.03 14.82 -9.14
CA ASN A 13 -6.64 14.11 -7.92
C ASN A 13 -5.21 13.57 -8.00
N PRO A 14 -4.20 14.38 -7.62
CA PRO A 14 -2.81 13.93 -7.64
C PRO A 14 -2.52 12.81 -6.62
N HIS A 15 -3.36 12.62 -5.60
CA HIS A 15 -3.20 11.57 -4.59
C HIS A 15 -3.45 10.16 -5.15
N ALA A 16 -4.07 10.04 -6.32
CA ALA A 16 -4.15 8.77 -7.05
C ALA A 16 -2.78 8.13 -7.28
N GLU A 17 -1.72 8.95 -7.40
CA GLU A 17 -0.34 8.46 -7.54
C GLU A 17 0.13 7.57 -6.38
N GLY A 18 -0.50 7.65 -5.21
CA GLY A 18 -0.19 6.78 -4.07
C GLY A 18 -0.49 5.29 -4.30
N LEU A 19 -1.23 4.97 -5.36
CA LEU A 19 -1.56 3.59 -5.73
C LEU A 19 -0.75 3.05 -6.92
N ARG A 20 0.15 3.87 -7.47
CA ARG A 20 0.94 3.53 -8.65
C ARG A 20 1.79 2.28 -8.41
N GLU A 21 2.49 2.21 -7.28
CA GLU A 21 3.37 1.09 -6.96
C GLU A 21 2.62 -0.23 -6.87
N VAL A 22 1.38 -0.22 -6.39
CA VAL A 22 0.53 -1.43 -6.37
C VAL A 22 0.12 -1.84 -7.79
N ALA A 23 -0.26 -0.88 -8.64
CA ALA A 23 -0.60 -1.16 -10.02
C ALA A 23 0.61 -1.73 -10.80
N GLU A 24 1.80 -1.16 -10.59
CA GLU A 24 3.06 -1.67 -11.17
C GLU A 24 3.39 -3.07 -10.62
N THR A 25 3.21 -3.32 -9.32
CA THR A 25 3.42 -4.64 -8.70
C THR A 25 2.52 -5.71 -9.34
N LEU A 26 1.24 -5.41 -9.56
CA LEU A 26 0.31 -6.32 -10.25
C LEU A 26 0.75 -6.57 -11.70
N TYR A 27 1.17 -5.52 -12.40
CA TYR A 27 1.64 -5.62 -13.77
C TYR A 27 2.86 -6.54 -13.89
N TYR A 28 3.89 -6.34 -13.06
CA TYR A 28 5.08 -7.19 -13.07
C TYR A 28 4.80 -8.62 -12.60
N ALA A 29 3.91 -8.80 -11.63
CA ALA A 29 3.47 -10.13 -11.22
C ALA A 29 2.78 -10.89 -12.38
N ALA A 30 1.91 -10.22 -13.14
CA ALA A 30 1.24 -10.82 -14.29
C ALA A 30 2.23 -11.14 -15.43
N LEU A 31 3.24 -10.28 -15.67
CA LEU A 31 4.33 -10.56 -16.61
C LEU A 31 5.14 -11.81 -16.19
N ALA A 32 5.51 -11.89 -14.91
CA ALA A 32 6.25 -13.04 -14.37
C ALA A 32 5.47 -14.36 -14.50
N LEU A 33 4.16 -14.31 -14.51
CA LEU A 33 3.28 -15.45 -14.77
C LEU A 33 3.10 -15.78 -16.26
N GLY A 34 3.72 -15.03 -17.18
CA GLY A 34 3.62 -15.25 -18.62
C GLY A 34 2.29 -14.77 -19.23
N HIS A 35 1.58 -13.85 -18.58
CA HIS A 35 0.34 -13.31 -19.13
C HIS A 35 0.62 -12.17 -20.13
N ASP A 36 -0.28 -12.02 -21.11
CA ASP A 36 -0.35 -10.84 -21.98
C ASP A 36 -0.99 -9.70 -21.18
N VAL A 37 -0.18 -8.80 -20.63
CA VAL A 37 -0.63 -7.76 -19.69
C VAL A 37 -0.27 -6.35 -20.16
N ASN A 38 -1.20 -5.41 -19.97
CA ASN A 38 -1.00 -3.97 -20.13
C ASN A 38 -1.21 -3.27 -18.78
N LEU A 39 -0.53 -2.14 -18.59
CA LEU A 39 -0.81 -1.17 -17.53
C LEU A 39 -1.31 0.13 -18.16
N THR A 40 -2.51 0.57 -17.77
CA THR A 40 -3.18 1.73 -18.35
C THR A 40 -3.76 2.64 -17.27
N HIS A 41 -4.12 3.87 -17.67
CA HIS A 41 -4.82 4.81 -16.80
C HIS A 41 -6.24 5.06 -17.31
N ASN A 42 -7.24 4.86 -16.45
CA ASN A 42 -8.65 5.19 -16.69
C ASN A 42 -9.32 4.48 -17.90
N VAL A 43 -8.69 3.51 -18.53
CA VAL A 43 -9.22 2.86 -19.74
C VAL A 43 -9.36 1.36 -19.51
N LEU A 44 -10.56 0.82 -19.74
CA LEU A 44 -10.84 -0.62 -19.77
C LEU A 44 -10.69 -1.18 -21.18
N ASP A 45 -10.38 -2.47 -21.27
CA ASP A 45 -10.35 -3.23 -22.53
C ASP A 45 -11.41 -4.35 -22.47
N ALA A 46 -12.35 -4.35 -23.41
CA ALA A 46 -13.43 -5.35 -23.48
C ALA A 46 -12.94 -6.78 -23.76
N LYS A 47 -11.68 -6.94 -24.22
CA LYS A 47 -11.08 -8.24 -24.57
C LYS A 47 -10.14 -8.78 -23.49
N ARG A 48 -10.02 -8.09 -22.35
CA ARG A 48 -9.10 -8.41 -21.25
C ARG A 48 -9.84 -8.48 -19.93
N ILE A 49 -9.28 -9.19 -18.98
CA ILE A 49 -9.68 -9.08 -17.58
C ILE A 49 -9.05 -7.78 -17.05
N ASN A 50 -9.89 -6.86 -16.60
CA ASN A 50 -9.46 -5.54 -16.11
C ASN A 50 -9.37 -5.58 -14.58
N ILE A 51 -8.16 -5.53 -14.02
CA ILE A 51 -7.94 -5.40 -12.59
C ILE A 51 -7.80 -3.91 -12.27
N VAL A 52 -8.79 -3.36 -11.59
CA VAL A 52 -8.94 -1.91 -11.36
C VAL A 52 -8.45 -1.53 -9.97
N VAL A 53 -7.43 -0.69 -9.91
CA VAL A 53 -6.85 -0.09 -8.70
C VAL A 53 -7.30 1.37 -8.60
N GLY A 54 -7.77 1.79 -7.41
CA GLY A 54 -8.27 3.16 -7.19
C GLY A 54 -9.73 3.37 -7.58
N TRP A 55 -10.53 2.33 -7.63
CA TRP A 55 -11.96 2.34 -7.97
C TRP A 55 -12.78 3.36 -7.14
N HIS A 56 -12.38 3.57 -5.88
CA HIS A 56 -13.03 4.51 -4.94
C HIS A 56 -12.94 5.98 -5.39
N LEU A 57 -12.01 6.30 -6.30
CA LEU A 57 -11.83 7.64 -6.86
C LEU A 57 -12.88 7.99 -7.94
N LEU A 58 -13.62 6.99 -8.43
CA LEU A 58 -14.73 7.20 -9.36
C LEU A 58 -16.01 7.52 -8.58
N ALA A 59 -16.87 8.40 -9.10
CA ALA A 59 -18.22 8.57 -8.55
C ALA A 59 -19.06 7.28 -8.75
N PRO A 60 -20.04 6.96 -7.86
CA PRO A 60 -20.82 5.72 -7.95
C PRO A 60 -21.47 5.47 -9.33
N ALA A 61 -22.13 6.48 -9.90
CA ALA A 61 -22.74 6.38 -11.22
C ALA A 61 -21.72 6.19 -12.34
N THR A 62 -20.52 6.74 -12.20
CA THR A 62 -19.41 6.56 -13.12
C THR A 62 -18.85 5.14 -13.02
N LEU A 63 -18.65 4.65 -11.79
CA LEU A 63 -18.18 3.29 -11.55
C LEU A 63 -19.13 2.26 -12.17
N HIS A 64 -20.43 2.40 -11.94
CA HIS A 64 -21.42 1.48 -12.51
C HIS A 64 -21.34 1.42 -14.05
N ARG A 65 -21.32 2.57 -14.72
CA ARG A 65 -21.15 2.62 -16.19
C ARG A 65 -19.80 2.09 -16.65
N TYR A 66 -18.76 2.31 -15.84
CA TYR A 66 -17.39 1.91 -16.14
C TYR A 66 -17.24 0.38 -16.19
N VAL A 67 -17.92 -0.35 -15.30
CA VAL A 67 -17.83 -1.82 -15.26
C VAL A 67 -18.78 -2.54 -16.23
N LEU A 68 -19.81 -1.87 -16.76
CA LEU A 68 -20.76 -2.48 -17.68
C LEU A 68 -20.08 -2.95 -18.97
N GLY A 69 -20.36 -4.20 -19.36
CA GLY A 69 -19.86 -4.79 -20.60
C GLY A 69 -18.38 -5.17 -20.60
N HIS A 70 -17.74 -5.12 -19.45
CA HIS A 70 -16.33 -5.51 -19.28
C HIS A 70 -16.18 -6.61 -18.23
N SER A 71 -15.17 -7.45 -18.40
CA SER A 71 -14.70 -8.34 -17.33
C SER A 71 -13.84 -7.53 -16.37
N VAL A 72 -14.35 -7.26 -15.17
CA VAL A 72 -13.72 -6.34 -14.20
C VAL A 72 -13.55 -7.03 -12.85
N VAL A 73 -12.39 -6.78 -12.26
CA VAL A 73 -12.07 -7.04 -10.86
C VAL A 73 -11.78 -5.69 -10.20
N LEU A 74 -12.51 -5.31 -9.17
CA LEU A 74 -12.14 -4.15 -8.34
C LEU A 74 -11.21 -4.63 -7.22
N TYR A 75 -9.98 -4.14 -7.22
CA TYR A 75 -9.04 -4.44 -6.14
C TYR A 75 -9.05 -3.29 -5.13
N ASN A 76 -9.65 -3.55 -3.97
CA ASN A 76 -9.70 -2.57 -2.89
C ASN A 76 -8.37 -2.51 -2.13
N LEU A 77 -7.93 -1.28 -1.86
CA LEU A 77 -6.70 -0.94 -1.13
C LEU A 77 -6.97 0.07 -0.01
N GLU A 78 -8.25 0.37 0.24
CA GLU A 78 -8.69 1.31 1.27
C GLU A 78 -9.18 0.57 2.52
N GLN A 79 -9.15 1.25 3.67
CA GLN A 79 -9.71 0.73 4.91
C GLN A 79 -11.23 0.98 4.91
N LEU A 80 -12.03 0.00 4.53
CA LEU A 80 -13.45 0.13 4.25
C LEU A 80 -14.25 0.74 5.40
N ALA A 81 -14.00 0.29 6.65
CA ALA A 81 -14.70 0.81 7.83
C ALA A 81 -14.37 2.28 8.11
N ALA A 82 -13.11 2.68 7.92
CA ALA A 82 -12.66 4.03 8.22
C ALA A 82 -13.09 5.06 7.17
N THR A 83 -13.23 4.62 5.92
CA THR A 83 -13.52 5.50 4.78
C THR A 83 -15.00 5.56 4.42
N GLY A 84 -15.84 4.72 5.04
CA GLY A 84 -17.28 4.63 4.70
C GLY A 84 -17.54 4.02 3.33
N LEU A 85 -16.60 3.25 2.79
CA LEU A 85 -16.69 2.66 1.45
C LEU A 85 -17.30 1.26 1.44
N ALA A 86 -17.61 0.67 2.60
CA ALA A 86 -18.06 -0.73 2.73
C ALA A 86 -19.29 -1.04 1.89
N ASP A 87 -20.37 -0.26 2.04
CA ASP A 87 -21.64 -0.48 1.31
C ASP A 87 -21.45 -0.31 -0.20
N ARG A 88 -20.65 0.69 -0.60
CA ARG A 88 -20.36 0.93 -2.01
C ARG A 88 -19.52 -0.20 -2.63
N PHE A 89 -18.58 -0.74 -1.87
CA PHE A 89 -17.78 -1.88 -2.30
C PHE A 89 -18.64 -3.14 -2.39
N ALA A 90 -19.46 -3.41 -1.36
CA ALA A 90 -20.42 -4.52 -1.36
C ALA A 90 -21.36 -4.47 -2.57
N ALA A 91 -21.97 -3.31 -2.83
CA ALA A 91 -22.89 -3.11 -3.96
C ALA A 91 -22.22 -3.39 -5.32
N ALA A 92 -20.91 -3.15 -5.47
CA ALA A 92 -20.22 -3.43 -6.72
C ALA A 92 -20.10 -4.93 -7.03
N SER A 93 -20.26 -5.83 -6.03
CA SER A 93 -20.24 -7.29 -6.21
C SER A 93 -21.32 -7.81 -7.18
N TRP A 94 -22.40 -7.05 -7.37
CA TRP A 94 -23.47 -7.39 -8.31
C TRP A 94 -23.09 -7.16 -9.79
N SER A 95 -22.00 -6.46 -10.05
CA SER A 95 -21.55 -6.09 -11.40
C SER A 95 -20.17 -6.61 -11.77
N CYS A 96 -19.32 -6.97 -10.79
CA CYS A 96 -17.95 -7.38 -11.04
C CYS A 96 -17.37 -8.18 -9.86
N ALA A 97 -16.25 -8.87 -10.08
CA ALA A 97 -15.52 -9.54 -9.02
C ALA A 97 -14.82 -8.53 -8.10
N LEU A 98 -14.72 -8.85 -6.82
CA LEU A 98 -14.10 -8.01 -5.81
C LEU A 98 -12.90 -8.70 -5.16
N TRP A 99 -11.78 -8.01 -5.12
CA TRP A 99 -10.59 -8.38 -4.35
C TRP A 99 -10.30 -7.35 -3.27
N ASP A 100 -9.81 -7.82 -2.13
CA ASP A 100 -9.38 -6.94 -1.03
C ASP A 100 -8.02 -7.37 -0.50
N TYR A 101 -7.18 -6.41 -0.12
CA TYR A 101 -5.84 -6.68 0.39
C TYR A 101 -5.82 -7.18 1.85
N SER A 102 -6.90 -6.98 2.60
CA SER A 102 -6.94 -7.18 4.04
C SER A 102 -8.10 -8.06 4.50
N PRO A 103 -7.85 -9.16 5.23
CA PRO A 103 -8.92 -9.95 5.81
C PRO A 103 -9.79 -9.13 6.79
N ARG A 104 -9.24 -8.11 7.46
CA ARG A 104 -10.02 -7.22 8.35
C ARG A 104 -11.05 -6.38 7.59
N ASN A 105 -10.78 -6.00 6.35
CA ASN A 105 -11.79 -5.38 5.50
C ASN A 105 -12.92 -6.35 5.17
N LEU A 106 -12.58 -7.62 4.89
CA LEU A 106 -13.59 -8.65 4.62
C LEU A 106 -14.49 -8.90 5.85
N ASP A 107 -13.94 -8.84 7.06
CA ASP A 107 -14.72 -8.90 8.30
C ASP A 107 -15.73 -7.74 8.39
N THR A 108 -15.38 -6.55 7.90
CA THR A 108 -16.28 -5.38 7.85
C THR A 108 -17.48 -5.62 6.93
N LEU A 109 -17.34 -6.48 5.93
CA LEU A 109 -18.41 -6.80 4.97
C LEU A 109 -19.32 -7.94 5.45
N ARG A 110 -19.05 -8.54 6.61
CA ARG A 110 -19.92 -9.59 7.17
C ARG A 110 -21.33 -9.03 7.43
N GLY A 111 -22.32 -9.67 6.81
CA GLY A 111 -23.70 -9.23 6.89
C GLY A 111 -24.11 -8.14 5.88
N SER A 112 -23.17 -7.65 5.05
CA SER A 112 -23.50 -6.82 3.90
C SER A 112 -24.14 -7.65 2.78
N ASP A 113 -24.99 -7.00 1.98
CA ASP A 113 -25.58 -7.62 0.80
C ASP A 113 -24.55 -7.69 -0.34
N VAL A 114 -23.84 -8.82 -0.42
CA VAL A 114 -22.86 -9.10 -1.47
C VAL A 114 -23.32 -10.30 -2.30
N LYS A 115 -23.18 -10.22 -3.62
CA LYS A 115 -23.50 -11.34 -4.53
C LYS A 115 -22.55 -12.50 -4.29
N GLU A 116 -21.26 -12.21 -4.18
CA GLU A 116 -20.20 -13.16 -3.88
C GLU A 116 -19.25 -12.56 -2.87
N THR A 117 -18.73 -13.39 -1.95
CA THR A 117 -17.75 -12.93 -0.96
C THR A 117 -16.49 -12.44 -1.68
N PRO A 118 -16.04 -11.22 -1.42
CA PRO A 118 -14.80 -10.73 -2.00
C PRO A 118 -13.60 -11.61 -1.63
N LEU A 119 -12.71 -11.82 -2.60
CA LEU A 119 -11.51 -12.62 -2.38
C LEU A 119 -10.44 -11.82 -1.64
N CYS A 120 -9.83 -12.40 -0.62
CA CYS A 120 -8.63 -11.84 0.01
C CYS A 120 -7.42 -12.08 -0.89
N VAL A 121 -6.84 -11.00 -1.41
CA VAL A 121 -5.61 -11.01 -2.22
C VAL A 121 -4.60 -10.09 -1.56
N PRO A 122 -3.75 -10.61 -0.66
CA PRO A 122 -2.73 -9.80 -0.01
C PRO A 122 -1.73 -9.23 -1.02
N LEU A 123 -1.11 -8.10 -0.67
CA LEU A 123 0.03 -7.59 -1.44
C LEU A 123 1.25 -8.51 -1.25
N GLY A 124 2.13 -8.49 -2.23
CA GLY A 124 3.37 -9.25 -2.22
C GLY A 124 4.50 -8.55 -2.97
N HIS A 125 5.67 -9.12 -2.92
CA HIS A 125 6.88 -8.62 -3.55
C HIS A 125 6.95 -9.00 -5.03
N VAL A 126 7.52 -8.10 -5.83
CA VAL A 126 8.09 -8.36 -7.17
C VAL A 126 9.48 -7.69 -7.24
N PRO A 127 10.48 -8.29 -7.89
CA PRO A 127 11.85 -7.74 -7.93
C PRO A 127 11.95 -6.35 -8.55
N GLU A 128 11.10 -6.04 -9.52
CA GLU A 128 11.08 -4.80 -10.28
C GLU A 128 10.73 -3.57 -9.43
N MET A 129 10.19 -3.79 -8.22
CA MET A 129 9.89 -2.72 -7.27
C MET A 129 11.09 -2.32 -6.39
N THR A 130 12.26 -2.95 -6.57
CA THR A 130 13.52 -2.51 -5.97
C THR A 130 14.13 -1.43 -6.87
N GLN A 131 13.79 -0.17 -6.64
CA GLN A 131 14.06 0.95 -7.56
C GLN A 131 14.89 2.07 -6.94
N ILE A 132 15.01 2.11 -5.60
CA ILE A 132 15.70 3.20 -4.88
C ILE A 132 17.17 2.83 -4.68
N THR A 133 18.05 3.71 -5.15
CA THR A 133 19.48 3.66 -4.80
C THR A 133 19.71 4.58 -3.61
N HIS A 134 20.14 4.02 -2.48
CA HIS A 134 20.39 4.78 -1.25
C HIS A 134 21.64 5.64 -1.39
N GLY A 135 21.54 6.87 -0.88
CA GLY A 135 22.64 7.85 -0.76
C GLY A 135 23.05 8.09 0.69
N GLU A 136 23.92 9.09 0.89
CA GLU A 136 24.27 9.53 2.23
C GLU A 136 23.06 10.12 2.96
N PRO A 137 22.81 9.70 4.21
CA PRO A 137 21.65 10.15 4.97
C PRO A 137 21.73 11.65 5.31
N MET A 138 20.70 12.40 4.89
CA MET A 138 20.53 13.83 5.17
C MET A 138 19.40 14.09 6.18
N THR A 139 18.48 13.14 6.33
CA THR A 139 17.31 13.22 7.20
C THR A 139 17.34 12.06 8.19
N ASP A 140 17.05 12.32 9.48
CA ASP A 140 16.98 11.24 10.47
C ASP A 140 15.69 10.44 10.31
N VAL A 141 14.54 11.13 10.26
CA VAL A 141 13.23 10.49 10.16
C VAL A 141 12.40 11.17 9.08
N LEU A 142 12.00 10.42 8.08
CA LEU A 142 11.05 10.82 7.07
C LEU A 142 9.66 10.28 7.41
N PHE A 143 8.66 11.15 7.36
CA PHE A 143 7.25 10.76 7.33
C PHE A 143 6.59 11.33 6.08
N TYR A 144 5.80 10.53 5.35
CA TYR A 144 4.99 11.02 4.25
C TYR A 144 3.54 10.55 4.35
N GLY A 145 2.61 11.46 4.07
CA GLY A 145 1.17 11.28 4.17
C GLY A 145 0.49 12.47 4.84
N SER A 146 -0.84 12.41 4.95
CA SER A 146 -1.63 13.44 5.63
C SER A 146 -1.27 13.53 7.11
N LEU A 147 -1.41 14.72 7.69
CA LEU A 147 -1.23 14.95 9.12
C LEU A 147 -2.61 15.02 9.81
N ASN A 148 -2.63 14.54 11.04
CA ASN A 148 -3.67 14.78 12.04
C ASN A 148 -3.00 15.05 13.39
N SER A 149 -3.78 15.39 14.43
CA SER A 149 -3.23 15.77 15.74
C SER A 149 -2.28 14.70 16.32
N ARG A 150 -2.64 13.42 16.20
CA ARG A 150 -1.85 12.33 16.74
C ARG A 150 -0.50 12.17 16.01
N ARG A 151 -0.47 12.35 14.69
CA ARG A 151 0.76 12.31 13.88
C ARG A 151 1.66 13.52 14.14
N HIS A 152 1.06 14.71 14.34
CA HIS A 152 1.80 15.91 14.77
C HIS A 152 2.54 15.69 16.09
N LEU A 153 1.88 15.11 17.10
CA LEU A 153 2.48 14.87 18.41
C LEU A 153 3.77 14.02 18.32
N ILE A 154 3.76 12.96 17.51
CA ILE A 154 4.96 12.14 17.32
C ILE A 154 6.07 12.92 16.60
N LEU A 155 5.74 13.66 15.51
CA LEU A 155 6.76 14.42 14.78
C LEU A 155 7.36 15.52 15.66
N ASP A 156 6.58 16.16 16.50
CA ASP A 156 7.05 17.17 17.44
C ASP A 156 7.88 16.54 18.57
N GLY A 157 7.49 15.36 19.06
CA GLY A 157 8.30 14.58 20.00
C GLY A 157 9.68 14.23 19.44
N LEU A 158 9.76 13.84 18.16
CA LEU A 158 11.04 13.56 17.48
C LEU A 158 11.90 14.84 17.36
N ARG A 159 11.29 15.97 16.99
CA ARG A 159 11.99 17.28 16.92
C ARG A 159 12.51 17.74 18.30
N ALA A 160 11.73 17.53 19.36
CA ALA A 160 12.14 17.80 20.75
C ALA A 160 13.37 16.97 21.16
N ARG A 161 13.54 15.77 20.58
CA ARG A 161 14.76 14.94 20.74
C ARG A 161 15.89 15.36 19.79
N LYS A 162 15.76 16.53 19.11
CA LYS A 162 16.75 17.13 18.18
C LYS A 162 17.02 16.29 16.93
N LEU A 163 16.10 15.43 16.52
CA LEU A 163 16.19 14.72 15.26
C LEU A 163 15.79 15.62 14.09
N GLN A 164 16.45 15.43 12.94
CA GLN A 164 16.06 16.05 11.69
C GLN A 164 14.86 15.30 11.13
N VAL A 165 13.67 15.91 11.23
CA VAL A 165 12.39 15.30 10.82
C VAL A 165 11.85 16.01 9.60
N GLN A 166 11.69 15.24 8.52
CA GLN A 166 11.06 15.71 7.29
C GLN A 166 9.65 15.16 7.16
N HIS A 167 8.72 16.01 6.72
CA HIS A 167 7.36 15.61 6.37
C HIS A 167 7.07 15.95 4.91
N LEU A 168 6.51 14.97 4.17
CA LEU A 168 6.07 15.14 2.79
C LEU A 168 4.56 14.89 2.69
N PHE A 169 3.88 15.74 1.92
CA PHE A 169 2.48 15.54 1.55
C PHE A 169 2.28 15.87 0.07
N GLY A 170 1.59 14.98 -0.66
CA GLY A 170 1.38 15.15 -2.09
C GLY A 170 2.65 14.97 -2.95
N VAL A 171 3.69 14.35 -2.41
CA VAL A 171 4.94 14.05 -3.11
C VAL A 171 5.01 12.56 -3.43
N TYR A 172 5.14 12.22 -4.71
CA TYR A 172 5.11 10.85 -5.22
C TYR A 172 6.24 10.56 -6.19
N GLY A 173 6.45 9.28 -6.49
CA GLY A 173 7.40 8.80 -7.48
C GLY A 173 8.83 9.23 -7.18
N ARG A 174 9.59 9.53 -8.22
CA ARG A 174 11.03 9.84 -8.12
C ARG A 174 11.36 10.96 -7.12
N LYS A 175 10.48 11.95 -6.94
CA LYS A 175 10.70 13.03 -5.96
C LYS A 175 10.62 12.49 -4.53
N ARG A 176 9.62 11.66 -4.21
CA ARG A 176 9.51 10.98 -2.91
C ARG A 176 10.67 10.02 -2.71
N ASP A 177 11.03 9.27 -3.74
CA ASP A 177 12.08 8.26 -3.70
C ASP A 177 13.46 8.88 -3.42
N ALA A 178 13.73 10.09 -3.93
CA ALA A 178 14.95 10.84 -3.59
C ALA A 178 15.03 11.18 -2.09
N GLU A 179 13.91 11.56 -1.48
CA GLU A 179 13.85 11.83 -0.04
C GLU A 179 13.97 10.55 0.79
N ILE A 180 13.36 9.45 0.34
CA ILE A 180 13.53 8.13 0.98
C ILE A 180 15.01 7.70 0.90
N ALA A 181 15.66 7.88 -0.26
CA ALA A 181 17.04 7.46 -0.51
C ALA A 181 18.06 8.09 0.46
N THR A 182 17.76 9.28 0.99
CA THR A 182 18.62 10.05 1.88
C THR A 182 18.08 10.12 3.33
N SER A 183 17.13 9.26 3.67
CA SER A 183 16.56 9.19 5.03
C SER A 183 17.09 7.97 5.78
N LYS A 184 17.42 8.13 7.07
CA LYS A 184 17.83 7.01 7.92
C LYS A 184 16.67 6.06 8.23
N ILE A 185 15.49 6.62 8.49
CA ILE A 185 14.27 5.89 8.87
C ILE A 185 13.08 6.48 8.14
N VAL A 186 12.16 5.63 7.69
CA VAL A 186 10.81 6.05 7.34
C VAL A 186 9.84 5.59 8.41
N LEU A 187 9.08 6.55 8.95
CA LEU A 187 8.09 6.31 9.99
C LEU A 187 6.73 6.00 9.39
N ASN A 188 6.08 4.93 9.87
CA ASN A 188 4.71 4.60 9.55
C ASN A 188 3.82 4.69 10.79
N MET A 189 2.77 5.50 10.71
CA MET A 189 1.79 5.71 11.78
C MET A 189 0.38 5.55 11.21
N HIS A 190 -0.52 4.94 11.98
CA HIS A 190 -1.92 4.83 11.59
C HIS A 190 -2.57 6.22 11.43
N ASN A 191 -3.44 6.34 10.42
CA ASN A 191 -4.26 7.53 10.22
C ASN A 191 -5.63 7.39 10.88
N TYR A 192 -6.15 6.18 10.89
CA TYR A 192 -7.50 5.86 11.35
C TYR A 192 -7.46 5.00 12.61
N ASP A 193 -8.52 5.08 13.40
CA ASP A 193 -8.69 4.27 14.62
C ASP A 193 -8.87 2.77 14.32
N THR A 194 -9.27 2.41 13.10
CA THR A 194 -9.40 1.01 12.65
C THR A 194 -8.07 0.28 12.62
N GLN A 195 -6.96 1.00 12.53
CA GLN A 195 -5.59 0.48 12.63
C GLN A 195 -5.30 -0.73 11.73
N ILE A 196 -5.83 -0.73 10.51
CA ILE A 196 -5.36 -1.66 9.48
C ILE A 196 -3.99 -1.18 9.04
N PHE A 197 -3.00 -2.09 9.10
CA PHE A 197 -1.62 -1.73 8.78
C PHE A 197 -1.48 -1.22 7.33
N GLU A 198 -0.70 -0.16 7.14
CA GLU A 198 -0.50 0.53 5.88
C GLU A 198 0.47 -0.25 4.96
N VAL A 199 0.15 -1.50 4.66
CA VAL A 199 0.98 -2.37 3.81
C VAL A 199 1.16 -1.80 2.40
N VAL A 200 0.21 -1.04 1.88
CA VAL A 200 0.31 -0.35 0.58
C VAL A 200 1.54 0.56 0.53
N ARG A 201 1.86 1.25 1.64
CA ARG A 201 3.06 2.09 1.78
C ARG A 201 4.30 1.25 2.08
N CYS A 202 4.20 0.37 3.06
CA CYS A 202 5.34 -0.37 3.60
C CYS A 202 5.88 -1.40 2.62
N SER A 203 5.05 -1.96 1.74
CA SER A 203 5.47 -2.91 0.70
C SER A 203 6.57 -2.32 -0.21
N TYR A 204 6.41 -1.06 -0.63
CA TYR A 204 7.40 -0.38 -1.44
C TYR A 204 8.67 -0.06 -0.65
N LEU A 205 8.53 0.37 0.62
CA LEU A 205 9.67 0.63 1.49
C LEU A 205 10.52 -0.62 1.72
N TRP A 206 9.88 -1.74 2.04
CA TRP A 206 10.58 -3.01 2.24
C TRP A 206 11.22 -3.54 0.95
N SER A 207 10.55 -3.41 -0.20
CA SER A 207 11.14 -3.75 -1.50
C SER A 207 12.42 -2.98 -1.79
N ASN A 208 12.61 -1.82 -1.16
CA ASN A 208 13.75 -0.94 -1.34
C ASN A 208 14.71 -0.91 -0.13
N ARG A 209 14.67 -1.90 0.76
CA ARG A 209 15.56 -2.00 1.93
C ARG A 209 15.56 -0.75 2.81
N VAL A 210 14.40 -0.16 3.00
CA VAL A 210 14.23 1.00 3.88
C VAL A 210 14.03 0.53 5.32
N CYS A 211 14.74 1.12 6.27
CA CYS A 211 14.45 0.89 7.68
C CYS A 211 13.12 1.57 8.05
N VAL A 212 12.15 0.78 8.46
CA VAL A 212 10.81 1.24 8.82
C VAL A 212 10.60 1.09 10.32
N VAL A 213 10.20 2.17 10.99
CA VAL A 213 9.57 2.13 12.32
C VAL A 213 8.08 2.25 12.11
N ALA A 214 7.32 1.32 12.66
CA ALA A 214 5.89 1.25 12.39
C ALA A 214 5.07 1.09 13.66
N GLU A 215 3.99 1.85 13.76
CA GLU A 215 3.00 1.68 14.80
C GLU A 215 2.29 0.34 14.68
N CYS A 216 2.25 -0.40 15.79
CA CYS A 216 1.46 -1.63 15.91
C CYS A 216 1.10 -1.87 17.38
N ASN A 217 -0.19 -1.93 17.68
CA ASN A 217 -0.71 -2.15 19.04
C ASN A 217 -1.13 -3.61 19.29
N GLY A 218 -0.60 -4.57 18.55
CA GLY A 218 -0.93 -5.98 18.66
C GLY A 218 0.05 -6.85 17.91
N ASN A 219 -0.44 -7.94 17.32
CA ASN A 219 0.38 -8.81 16.50
C ASN A 219 0.83 -8.12 15.22
N ALA A 220 2.14 -8.07 15.01
CA ALA A 220 2.72 -7.51 13.80
C ALA A 220 2.27 -8.32 12.58
N PRO A 221 1.71 -7.67 11.54
CA PRO A 221 1.20 -8.38 10.37
C PRO A 221 2.32 -9.04 9.53
N TYR A 222 3.53 -8.47 9.63
CA TYR A 222 4.74 -8.97 8.96
C TYR A 222 5.90 -8.99 9.96
N PRO A 223 5.97 -10.00 10.87
CA PRO A 223 6.99 -10.04 11.92
C PRO A 223 8.40 -9.97 11.34
N GLY A 224 9.21 -9.05 11.87
CA GLY A 224 10.58 -8.81 11.39
C GLY A 224 10.70 -7.80 10.24
N ALA A 225 9.61 -7.46 9.53
CA ALA A 225 9.68 -6.54 8.39
C ALA A 225 9.91 -5.07 8.79
N ALA A 226 9.54 -4.69 10.02
CA ALA A 226 9.75 -3.35 10.56
C ALA A 226 10.05 -3.42 12.06
N ARG A 227 10.51 -2.30 12.62
CA ARG A 227 10.51 -2.10 14.08
C ARG A 227 9.08 -1.74 14.48
N PHE A 228 8.28 -2.75 14.80
CA PHE A 228 6.89 -2.58 15.26
C PHE A 228 6.89 -2.23 16.75
N VAL A 229 6.23 -1.14 17.10
CA VAL A 229 6.07 -0.66 18.47
C VAL A 229 4.71 -0.02 18.69
N PRO A 230 4.20 0.03 19.93
CA PRO A 230 3.05 0.86 20.29
C PRO A 230 3.25 2.34 19.94
N TYR A 231 2.16 3.06 19.83
CA TYR A 231 2.17 4.50 19.49
C TYR A 231 3.09 5.32 20.43
N ASP A 232 3.02 5.08 21.74
CA ASP A 232 3.77 5.83 22.74
C ASP A 232 5.29 5.57 22.69
N ASP A 233 5.71 4.45 22.11
CA ASP A 233 7.11 4.05 21.98
C ASP A 233 7.76 4.51 20.66
N LEU A 234 6.99 5.10 19.73
CA LEU A 234 7.47 5.47 18.39
C LEU A 234 8.67 6.43 18.43
N VAL A 235 8.64 7.43 19.31
CA VAL A 235 9.71 8.42 19.44
C VAL A 235 11.00 7.75 19.90
N ASP A 236 10.94 6.94 20.96
CA ASP A 236 12.12 6.29 21.51
C ASP A 236 12.68 5.21 20.58
N ALA A 237 11.83 4.48 19.86
CA ALA A 237 12.24 3.53 18.84
C ALA A 237 12.99 4.22 17.67
N CYS A 238 12.51 5.37 17.21
CA CYS A 238 13.21 6.16 16.20
C CYS A 238 14.55 6.68 16.71
N VAL A 239 14.61 7.23 17.93
CA VAL A 239 15.87 7.71 18.53
C VAL A 239 16.90 6.60 18.64
N ALA A 240 16.51 5.41 19.09
CA ALA A 240 17.38 4.26 19.21
C ALA A 240 17.98 3.87 17.83
N LEU A 241 17.14 3.73 16.80
CA LEU A 241 17.60 3.32 15.47
C LEU A 241 18.37 4.42 14.71
N VAL A 242 18.09 5.71 14.95
CA VAL A 242 18.87 6.82 14.37
C VAL A 242 20.32 6.76 14.86
N ASN A 243 20.53 6.40 16.13
CA ASN A 243 21.85 6.34 16.76
C ASN A 243 22.58 5.00 16.58
N ASP A 244 21.92 3.98 16.04
CA ASP A 244 22.53 2.66 15.80
C ASP A 244 22.48 2.31 14.29
N PRO A 245 23.53 2.67 13.53
CA PRO A 245 23.58 2.38 12.09
C PRO A 245 23.64 0.89 11.78
N VAL A 246 24.20 0.07 12.66
CA VAL A 246 24.31 -1.38 12.46
C VAL A 246 22.93 -2.04 12.59
N GLU A 247 22.23 -1.73 13.67
CA GLU A 247 20.86 -2.23 13.88
C GLU A 247 19.90 -1.71 12.81
N ARG A 248 20.05 -0.45 12.38
CA ARG A 248 19.25 0.12 11.29
C ARG A 248 19.45 -0.63 9.98
N ALA A 249 20.69 -0.94 9.61
CA ALA A 249 20.98 -1.73 8.41
C ALA A 249 20.45 -3.16 8.53
N ARG A 250 20.57 -3.79 9.70
CA ARG A 250 20.03 -5.12 9.99
C ARG A 250 18.51 -5.13 9.84
N GLN A 251 17.81 -4.12 10.38
CA GLN A 251 16.35 -4.01 10.31
C GLN A 251 15.88 -3.79 8.86
N ALA A 252 16.58 -2.96 8.09
CA ALA A 252 16.25 -2.72 6.68
C ALA A 252 16.39 -4.01 5.85
N GLN A 253 17.47 -4.78 6.08
CA GLN A 253 17.67 -6.06 5.40
C GLN A 253 16.63 -7.11 5.84
N ALA A 254 16.33 -7.21 7.13
CA ALA A 254 15.31 -8.11 7.65
C ALA A 254 13.93 -7.79 7.06
N GLY A 255 13.61 -6.52 6.90
CA GLY A 255 12.39 -6.05 6.24
C GLY A 255 12.29 -6.52 4.79
N PHE A 256 13.35 -6.34 4.04
CA PHE A 256 13.43 -6.83 2.65
C PHE A 256 13.31 -8.35 2.55
N ASP A 257 14.02 -9.09 3.40
CA ASP A 257 14.00 -10.56 3.35
C ASP A 257 12.64 -11.13 3.73
N THR A 258 11.99 -10.56 4.74
CA THR A 258 10.62 -10.93 5.14
C THR A 258 9.64 -10.65 3.99
N TRP A 259 9.74 -9.47 3.37
CA TRP A 259 8.83 -9.08 2.29
C TRP A 259 9.07 -9.89 1.01
N ARG A 260 10.32 -10.14 0.66
CA ARG A 260 10.70 -10.94 -0.52
C ARG A 260 10.15 -12.37 -0.46
N ALA A 261 9.93 -12.91 0.72
CA ALA A 261 9.33 -14.23 0.90
C ALA A 261 7.82 -14.25 0.57
N THR A 262 7.19 -13.08 0.39
CA THR A 262 5.76 -12.92 0.09
C THR A 262 5.60 -12.62 -1.40
N SER A 263 5.33 -13.62 -2.21
CA SER A 263 5.28 -13.49 -3.68
C SER A 263 3.96 -12.91 -4.17
N MET A 264 3.99 -11.74 -4.84
CA MET A 264 2.80 -11.21 -5.51
C MET A 264 2.34 -12.07 -6.68
N ALA A 265 3.29 -12.72 -7.38
CA ALA A 265 2.94 -13.61 -8.48
C ALA A 265 2.12 -14.82 -7.99
N ASP A 266 2.45 -15.37 -6.81
CA ASP A 266 1.67 -16.49 -6.25
C ASP A 266 0.28 -16.04 -5.78
N HIS A 267 0.18 -14.87 -5.14
CA HIS A 267 -1.13 -14.31 -4.76
C HIS A 267 -2.00 -14.06 -5.99
N LEU A 268 -1.43 -13.46 -7.03
CA LEU A 268 -2.14 -13.17 -8.27
C LEU A 268 -2.53 -14.46 -9.00
N ARG A 269 -1.64 -15.46 -9.08
CA ARG A 269 -1.95 -16.78 -9.68
C ARG A 269 -3.17 -17.41 -9.02
N ASN A 270 -3.16 -17.48 -7.69
CA ASN A 270 -4.26 -18.07 -6.93
C ASN A 270 -5.57 -17.29 -7.11
N ALA A 271 -5.50 -15.96 -7.15
CA ALA A 271 -6.66 -15.12 -7.37
C ALA A 271 -7.25 -15.29 -8.80
N LEU A 272 -6.41 -15.41 -9.82
CA LEU A 272 -6.86 -15.60 -11.20
C LEU A 272 -7.53 -16.96 -11.44
N LEU A 273 -7.25 -17.97 -10.62
CA LEU A 273 -7.91 -19.28 -10.71
C LEU A 273 -9.38 -19.25 -10.25
N THR A 274 -9.81 -18.17 -9.59
CA THR A 274 -11.21 -18.00 -9.12
C THR A 274 -12.09 -17.21 -10.08
N LEU A 275 -11.50 -16.67 -11.15
CA LEU A 275 -12.23 -15.93 -12.22
C LEU A 275 -12.63 -16.84 -13.36
#